data_d8daca81d07959b8511dc1d19db69cda
#
_entry.id   d8daca81d07959b8511dc1d19db69cda
#
_cell.length_a   1.000
_cell.length_b   1.000
_cell.length_c   1.000
_cell.angle_alpha   90.00
_cell.angle_beta   90.00
_cell.angle_gamma   90.00
#
_symmetry.space_group_name_H-M   'P 1'
#
loop_
_entity.id
_entity.type
_entity.pdbx_description
1 polymer ?
#
loop_
_entity_poly.entity_id
_entity_poly.type
_entity_poly.pdbx_seq_one_letter_code
_entity_poly.pdbx_strand_id
1 'polypeptide(L)'
;MEDWVTIKNLKKRNPKLGTRQIANLLGISRNTVKKALQRGEVPLYKRQKKISALEPFRDIISEMVNVKHFKGSRIFNELKSKGYKGSRTAFYDFLSKIKVSEQKHFTPYETAPGEQAQFDWSQYTVLIGGEITNIYIYSYINSFSRYQIFETSLSQNQAAVFEALENSIIESEGVCLRVQTDNAKAFVINASKNNFQWNSHYLTLCAHYGFTPTRSLPGHPWSKGKVEKPFSFIETHFIAGSSFEDFPDLQNKLKDFQKDVNNRVHSTTKTRAVELFNKEKLSLLTLPEYRYVGVKEDTRKVSYDCLISYNGSRYSVPWMFAGKFVWIKISKGYYLQIYSQSNKVIAEHKLSVKKGITIIIQEHYKSYRDITENFEILKEKFLESFPEYSMFLEKLLAQKRQNAHRQLKQILYLSKLYSNVDFTEALKKSMEYNVFNHSFISGFLEKNHKQSFRIEPVKTKTELPKGDVKRELSQYKLFI
;
A
#
# COMPACT_ATOMS: atom_id res chain seq x y z
N MET A 1 -43.44 20.28 -31.28
CA MET A 1 -42.64 20.50 -32.51
C MET A 1 -42.93 19.43 -33.56
N GLU A 2 -43.02 18.19 -33.18
CA GLU A 2 -43.30 17.06 -34.08
C GLU A 2 -44.61 17.22 -34.84
N ASP A 3 -45.69 17.70 -34.25
CA ASP A 3 -46.99 17.90 -34.88
C ASP A 3 -46.92 18.88 -36.06
N TRP A 4 -46.14 19.94 -36.00
CA TRP A 4 -46.04 20.93 -37.11
C TRP A 4 -45.37 20.37 -38.36
N VAL A 5 -44.34 19.56 -38.17
CA VAL A 5 -43.64 18.87 -39.27
C VAL A 5 -44.57 17.83 -39.88
N THR A 6 -45.26 17.09 -39.03
CA THR A 6 -46.24 16.06 -39.41
C THR A 6 -47.39 16.65 -40.21
N ILE A 7 -47.97 17.79 -39.77
CA ILE A 7 -49.06 18.49 -40.49
C ILE A 7 -48.58 18.88 -41.88
N LYS A 8 -47.39 19.48 -42.03
CA LYS A 8 -46.88 19.89 -43.33
C LYS A 8 -46.58 18.71 -44.24
N ASN A 9 -46.04 17.63 -43.70
CA ASN A 9 -45.76 16.41 -44.46
C ASN A 9 -47.04 15.72 -44.92
N LEU A 10 -48.06 15.65 -44.08
CA LEU A 10 -49.40 15.10 -44.44
C LEU A 10 -50.02 15.91 -45.58
N LYS A 11 -49.98 17.24 -45.51
CA LYS A 11 -50.50 18.11 -46.53
C LYS A 11 -49.72 18.03 -47.83
N LYS A 12 -48.36 17.85 -47.78
CA LYS A 12 -47.51 17.69 -48.94
C LYS A 12 -47.72 16.35 -49.65
N ARG A 13 -47.91 15.27 -48.85
CA ARG A 13 -48.19 13.91 -49.40
C ARG A 13 -49.58 13.78 -49.96
N ASN A 14 -50.57 14.44 -49.38
CA ASN A 14 -51.96 14.42 -49.83
C ASN A 14 -52.52 15.85 -49.88
N PRO A 15 -52.36 16.56 -51.02
CA PRO A 15 -52.79 17.93 -51.19
C PRO A 15 -54.32 18.12 -51.04
N LYS A 16 -55.16 17.06 -51.28
CA LYS A 16 -56.62 17.09 -51.18
C LYS A 16 -57.10 17.01 -49.69
N LEU A 17 -56.27 16.64 -48.75
CA LEU A 17 -56.64 16.58 -47.30
C LEU A 17 -57.00 17.97 -46.77
N GLY A 18 -58.21 18.09 -46.27
CA GLY A 18 -58.71 19.31 -45.63
C GLY A 18 -58.17 19.50 -44.22
N THR A 19 -58.16 20.75 -43.74
CA THR A 19 -57.70 21.06 -42.36
C THR A 19 -58.46 20.35 -41.25
N ARG A 20 -59.76 20.03 -41.46
CA ARG A 20 -60.56 19.22 -40.53
C ARG A 20 -60.11 17.77 -40.48
N GLN A 21 -59.79 17.19 -41.62
CA GLN A 21 -59.35 15.80 -41.72
C GLN A 21 -57.96 15.61 -41.05
N ILE A 22 -57.03 16.54 -41.27
CA ILE A 22 -55.75 16.53 -40.62
C ILE A 22 -55.88 16.68 -39.12
N ALA A 23 -56.76 17.58 -38.62
CA ALA A 23 -57.02 17.79 -37.24
C ALA A 23 -57.54 16.52 -36.53
N ASN A 24 -58.52 15.84 -37.17
CA ASN A 24 -59.08 14.59 -36.65
C ASN A 24 -58.06 13.45 -36.68
N LEU A 25 -57.23 13.35 -37.73
CA LEU A 25 -56.24 12.32 -37.87
C LEU A 25 -55.10 12.42 -36.83
N LEU A 26 -54.76 13.63 -36.40
CA LEU A 26 -53.70 13.89 -35.44
C LEU A 26 -54.24 14.16 -34.01
N GLY A 27 -55.55 14.18 -33.79
CA GLY A 27 -56.14 14.47 -32.48
C GLY A 27 -55.87 15.90 -31.96
N ILE A 28 -55.67 16.88 -32.86
CA ILE A 28 -55.29 18.25 -32.51
C ILE A 28 -56.37 19.26 -32.97
N SER A 29 -56.27 20.49 -32.43
CA SER A 29 -57.25 21.51 -32.83
C SER A 29 -57.07 21.95 -34.32
N ARG A 30 -58.23 22.18 -35.00
CA ARG A 30 -58.23 22.70 -36.39
C ARG A 30 -57.49 24.04 -36.50
N ASN A 31 -57.52 24.86 -35.44
CA ASN A 31 -56.80 26.12 -35.41
C ASN A 31 -55.28 25.93 -35.38
N THR A 32 -54.78 24.89 -34.73
CA THR A 32 -53.38 24.49 -34.73
C THR A 32 -52.92 24.10 -36.14
N VAL A 33 -53.76 23.28 -36.83
CA VAL A 33 -53.48 22.88 -38.24
C VAL A 33 -53.47 24.09 -39.16
N LYS A 34 -54.42 25.00 -39.08
CA LYS A 34 -54.43 26.25 -39.89
C LYS A 34 -53.18 27.07 -39.64
N LYS A 35 -52.81 27.30 -38.36
CA LYS A 35 -51.60 28.06 -38.04
C LYS A 35 -50.32 27.38 -38.55
N ALA A 36 -50.25 26.06 -38.53
CA ALA A 36 -49.09 25.29 -39.00
C ALA A 36 -48.94 25.38 -40.50
N LEU A 37 -50.06 25.42 -41.24
CA LEU A 37 -50.03 25.52 -42.70
C LEU A 37 -49.82 26.96 -43.22
N GLN A 38 -50.23 27.98 -42.42
CA GLN A 38 -50.06 29.38 -42.79
C GLN A 38 -48.63 29.93 -42.45
N ARG A 39 -47.99 29.41 -41.41
CA ARG A 39 -46.64 29.87 -41.02
C ARG A 39 -45.55 29.03 -41.67
N GLY A 40 -44.57 29.71 -42.26
CA GLY A 40 -43.44 29.06 -42.93
C GLY A 40 -42.56 28.27 -41.98
N GLU A 41 -42.39 28.75 -40.75
CA GLU A 41 -41.50 28.18 -39.74
C GLU A 41 -42.25 27.68 -38.48
N VAL A 42 -41.66 26.73 -37.79
CA VAL A 42 -42.16 26.22 -36.53
C VAL A 42 -42.02 27.35 -35.48
N PRO A 43 -43.08 27.72 -34.72
CA PRO A 43 -42.95 28.76 -33.75
C PRO A 43 -42.01 28.33 -32.61
N LEU A 44 -40.88 29.00 -32.49
CA LEU A 44 -40.01 28.85 -31.34
C LEU A 44 -40.69 29.53 -30.14
N TYR A 45 -40.94 28.74 -29.11
CA TYR A 45 -41.42 29.25 -27.85
C TYR A 45 -40.38 30.13 -27.17
N LYS A 46 -40.38 31.42 -27.42
CA LYS A 46 -39.51 32.40 -26.77
C LYS A 46 -40.22 32.89 -25.47
N ARG A 47 -40.00 32.16 -24.39
CA ARG A 47 -40.36 32.70 -23.08
C ARG A 47 -39.46 33.90 -22.78
N GLN A 48 -40.01 35.08 -22.56
CA GLN A 48 -39.21 36.19 -22.07
C GLN A 48 -38.55 35.78 -20.73
N LYS A 49 -37.20 35.82 -20.73
CA LYS A 49 -36.43 35.52 -19.52
C LYS A 49 -36.77 36.58 -18.48
N LYS A 50 -37.46 36.23 -17.41
CA LYS A 50 -37.61 37.10 -16.26
C LYS A 50 -36.26 37.38 -15.68
N ILE A 51 -35.94 38.66 -15.48
CA ILE A 51 -34.70 39.10 -14.84
C ILE A 51 -34.68 38.48 -13.42
N SER A 52 -33.58 37.84 -13.07
CA SER A 52 -33.41 37.22 -11.77
C SER A 52 -33.40 38.28 -10.66
N ALA A 53 -34.10 38.04 -9.55
CA ALA A 53 -34.02 38.88 -8.37
C ALA A 53 -32.60 39.01 -7.77
N LEU A 54 -31.66 38.21 -8.27
CA LEU A 54 -30.24 38.20 -7.90
C LEU A 54 -29.39 39.05 -8.84
N GLU A 55 -29.93 39.51 -9.96
CA GLU A 55 -29.18 40.34 -10.91
C GLU A 55 -28.62 41.63 -10.30
N PRO A 56 -29.32 42.35 -9.42
CA PRO A 56 -28.78 43.51 -8.72
C PRO A 56 -27.61 43.18 -7.79
N PHE A 57 -27.49 41.94 -7.37
CA PHE A 57 -26.42 41.46 -6.48
C PHE A 57 -25.26 40.78 -7.21
N ARG A 58 -25.29 40.73 -8.55
CA ARG A 58 -24.34 39.97 -9.39
C ARG A 58 -22.88 40.32 -9.07
N ASP A 59 -22.55 41.61 -9.05
CA ASP A 59 -21.18 42.09 -8.85
C ASP A 59 -20.66 41.80 -7.46
N ILE A 60 -21.53 41.97 -6.46
CA ILE A 60 -21.24 41.65 -5.05
C ILE A 60 -21.02 40.12 -4.89
N ILE A 61 -21.85 39.31 -5.52
CA ILE A 61 -21.69 37.85 -5.48
C ILE A 61 -20.40 37.42 -6.19
N SER A 62 -20.10 38.06 -7.35
CA SER A 62 -18.89 37.78 -8.11
C SER A 62 -17.63 38.11 -7.30
N GLU A 63 -17.60 39.28 -6.64
CA GLU A 63 -16.49 39.65 -5.76
C GLU A 63 -16.32 38.66 -4.59
N MET A 64 -17.43 38.30 -3.92
CA MET A 64 -17.40 37.39 -2.79
C MET A 64 -16.94 35.97 -3.18
N VAL A 65 -17.27 35.51 -4.40
CA VAL A 65 -16.88 34.20 -4.91
C VAL A 65 -15.45 34.21 -5.41
N ASN A 66 -15.11 35.14 -6.32
CA ASN A 66 -13.90 35.08 -7.13
C ASN A 66 -12.71 35.77 -6.44
N VAL A 67 -12.96 36.80 -5.64
CA VAL A 67 -11.92 37.56 -4.94
C VAL A 67 -11.78 37.13 -3.48
N LYS A 68 -12.91 37.06 -2.75
CA LYS A 68 -12.90 36.73 -1.31
C LYS A 68 -12.99 35.23 -1.02
N HIS A 69 -13.26 34.41 -2.03
CA HIS A 69 -13.40 32.94 -1.94
C HIS A 69 -14.35 32.45 -0.85
N PHE A 70 -15.45 33.19 -0.61
CA PHE A 70 -16.42 32.83 0.41
C PHE A 70 -17.23 31.58 0.02
N LYS A 71 -17.56 30.75 1.01
CA LYS A 71 -18.48 29.62 0.81
C LYS A 71 -19.89 30.12 0.49
N GLY A 72 -20.62 29.42 -0.38
CA GLY A 72 -21.96 29.79 -0.80
C GLY A 72 -22.95 30.04 0.36
N SER A 73 -22.84 29.30 1.46
CA SER A 73 -23.66 29.49 2.66
C SER A 73 -23.43 30.87 3.31
N ARG A 74 -22.18 31.33 3.36
CA ARG A 74 -21.83 32.65 3.89
C ARG A 74 -22.37 33.74 2.98
N ILE A 75 -22.16 33.62 1.66
CA ILE A 75 -22.65 34.59 0.68
C ILE A 75 -24.17 34.72 0.76
N PHE A 76 -24.89 33.59 0.87
CA PHE A 76 -26.34 33.59 1.02
C PHE A 76 -26.81 34.36 2.27
N ASN A 77 -26.15 34.17 3.41
CA ASN A 77 -26.47 34.89 4.64
C ASN A 77 -26.21 36.39 4.52
N GLU A 78 -25.09 36.80 3.89
CA GLU A 78 -24.77 38.19 3.63
C GLU A 78 -25.75 38.85 2.65
N LEU A 79 -26.24 38.11 1.65
CA LEU A 79 -27.28 38.60 0.75
C LEU A 79 -28.61 38.81 1.44
N LYS A 80 -28.96 37.90 2.36
CA LYS A 80 -30.16 38.06 3.19
C LYS A 80 -30.12 39.35 4.03
N SER A 81 -28.99 39.63 4.66
CA SER A 81 -28.82 40.88 5.42
C SER A 81 -28.88 42.11 4.54
N LYS A 82 -28.52 41.99 3.23
CA LYS A 82 -28.62 43.03 2.21
C LYS A 82 -29.97 43.08 1.49
N GLY A 83 -30.97 42.38 2.00
CA GLY A 83 -32.36 42.46 1.52
C GLY A 83 -32.77 41.43 0.48
N TYR A 84 -32.00 40.39 0.20
CA TYR A 84 -32.43 39.29 -0.67
C TYR A 84 -33.50 38.43 0.00
N LYS A 85 -34.68 38.34 -0.61
CA LYS A 85 -35.83 37.59 -0.09
C LYS A 85 -36.11 36.29 -0.85
N GLY A 86 -35.28 35.96 -1.84
CA GLY A 86 -35.47 34.76 -2.67
C GLY A 86 -35.09 33.44 -2.01
N SER A 87 -35.39 32.33 -2.70
CA SER A 87 -35.09 30.99 -2.20
C SER A 87 -33.61 30.66 -2.25
N ARG A 88 -33.20 29.73 -1.40
CA ARG A 88 -31.81 29.21 -1.38
C ARG A 88 -31.48 28.48 -2.67
N THR A 89 -32.42 27.73 -3.24
CA THR A 89 -32.21 27.02 -4.52
C THR A 89 -31.95 27.99 -5.67
N ALA A 90 -32.76 29.06 -5.80
CA ALA A 90 -32.54 30.07 -6.84
C ALA A 90 -31.19 30.79 -6.70
N PHE A 91 -30.72 31.00 -5.46
CA PHE A 91 -29.39 31.54 -5.20
C PHE A 91 -28.28 30.58 -5.65
N TYR A 92 -28.35 29.27 -5.32
CA TYR A 92 -27.31 28.32 -5.74
C TYR A 92 -27.29 28.10 -7.26
N ASP A 93 -28.45 28.12 -7.94
CA ASP A 93 -28.55 28.09 -9.39
C ASP A 93 -27.90 29.33 -10.03
N PHE A 94 -28.08 30.50 -9.42
CA PHE A 94 -27.45 31.72 -9.86
C PHE A 94 -25.93 31.72 -9.61
N LEU A 95 -25.52 31.26 -8.41
CA LEU A 95 -24.12 31.12 -8.01
C LEU A 95 -23.36 30.18 -8.92
N SER A 96 -23.99 29.07 -9.36
CA SER A 96 -23.37 28.10 -10.29
C SER A 96 -23.05 28.73 -11.65
N LYS A 97 -23.82 29.74 -12.08
CA LYS A 97 -23.60 30.47 -13.32
C LYS A 97 -22.53 31.58 -13.21
N ILE A 98 -22.33 32.12 -12.01
CA ILE A 98 -21.29 33.14 -11.72
C ILE A 98 -19.96 32.50 -11.39
N LYS A 99 -19.96 31.38 -10.73
CA LYS A 99 -18.71 30.63 -10.60
C LYS A 99 -18.20 30.38 -12.01
N VAL A 100 -17.28 31.23 -12.44
CA VAL A 100 -16.41 30.90 -13.55
C VAL A 100 -15.77 29.60 -13.14
N SER A 101 -16.23 28.50 -13.69
CA SER A 101 -15.46 27.28 -13.65
C SER A 101 -14.16 27.68 -14.35
N GLU A 102 -13.11 27.98 -13.60
CA GLU A 102 -11.79 27.73 -14.13
C GLU A 102 -11.89 26.29 -14.62
N GLN A 103 -12.13 26.12 -15.89
CA GLN A 103 -11.92 24.84 -16.53
C GLN A 103 -10.44 24.61 -16.36
N LYS A 104 -10.09 23.99 -15.23
CA LYS A 104 -8.75 23.49 -15.01
C LYS A 104 -8.55 22.45 -16.09
N HIS A 105 -7.98 22.90 -17.23
CA HIS A 105 -7.62 22.02 -18.31
C HIS A 105 -6.63 21.02 -17.74
N PHE A 106 -7.11 19.83 -17.48
CA PHE A 106 -6.31 18.72 -17.03
C PHE A 106 -5.86 17.95 -18.27
N THR A 107 -4.59 18.02 -18.57
CA THR A 107 -3.98 17.13 -19.56
C THR A 107 -3.73 15.80 -18.88
N PRO A 108 -4.41 14.71 -19.30
CA PRO A 108 -4.15 13.39 -18.73
C PRO A 108 -2.67 13.07 -18.92
N TYR A 109 -1.97 12.83 -17.81
CA TYR A 109 -0.57 12.42 -17.84
C TYR A 109 -0.51 10.89 -17.87
N GLU A 110 -0.04 10.34 -18.98
CA GLU A 110 0.23 8.92 -19.12
C GLU A 110 1.73 8.65 -18.93
N THR A 111 2.06 7.51 -18.35
CA THR A 111 3.42 7.09 -18.03
C THR A 111 3.81 5.89 -18.88
N ALA A 112 5.08 5.74 -19.18
CA ALA A 112 5.62 4.54 -19.80
C ALA A 112 5.52 3.32 -18.83
N PRO A 113 5.55 2.08 -19.36
CA PRO A 113 5.60 0.89 -18.52
C PRO A 113 6.78 0.93 -17.56
N GLY A 114 6.56 0.62 -16.28
CA GLY A 114 7.60 0.60 -15.25
C GLY A 114 8.14 1.98 -14.83
N GLU A 115 7.65 3.06 -15.42
CA GLU A 115 8.18 4.40 -15.13
C GLU A 115 7.80 4.89 -13.74
N GLN A 116 6.53 4.76 -13.34
CA GLN A 116 6.01 5.35 -12.11
C GLN A 116 4.98 4.48 -11.43
N ALA A 117 5.08 4.39 -10.11
CA ALA A 117 4.01 3.98 -9.24
C ALA A 117 3.56 5.13 -8.33
N GLN A 118 2.34 5.04 -7.81
CA GLN A 118 1.81 5.97 -6.81
C GLN A 118 1.45 5.18 -5.55
N PHE A 119 1.82 5.73 -4.38
CA PHE A 119 1.54 5.13 -3.08
C PHE A 119 0.89 6.15 -2.16
N ASP A 120 -0.22 5.74 -1.56
CA ASP A 120 -1.00 6.57 -0.64
C ASP A 120 -1.80 5.67 0.31
N TRP A 121 -2.43 6.21 1.36
CA TRP A 121 -3.29 5.45 2.26
C TRP A 121 -4.44 6.29 2.79
N SER A 122 -5.46 5.59 3.25
CA SER A 122 -6.62 6.19 3.92
C SER A 122 -6.98 5.42 5.17
N GLN A 123 -7.53 6.14 6.15
CA GLN A 123 -8.06 5.55 7.38
C GLN A 123 -9.53 5.23 7.21
N TYR A 124 -9.94 4.07 7.73
CA TYR A 124 -11.33 3.64 7.79
C TYR A 124 -11.64 3.12 9.18
N THR A 125 -12.93 3.14 9.52
CA THR A 125 -13.44 2.55 10.75
C THR A 125 -14.35 1.38 10.39
N VAL A 126 -14.05 0.20 10.90
CA VAL A 126 -14.74 -1.06 10.57
C VAL A 126 -15.05 -1.85 11.84
N LEU A 127 -15.95 -2.84 11.73
CA LEU A 127 -16.22 -3.83 12.78
C LEU A 127 -15.30 -5.03 12.56
N ILE A 128 -14.45 -5.33 13.55
CA ILE A 128 -13.59 -6.53 13.57
C ILE A 128 -13.88 -7.28 14.87
N GLY A 129 -14.37 -8.53 14.77
CA GLY A 129 -14.75 -9.32 15.94
C GLY A 129 -15.83 -8.67 16.81
N GLY A 130 -16.70 -7.84 16.20
CA GLY A 130 -17.72 -7.07 16.91
C GLY A 130 -17.24 -5.76 17.55
N GLU A 131 -15.94 -5.44 17.47
CA GLU A 131 -15.37 -4.21 18.02
C GLU A 131 -15.11 -3.18 16.91
N ILE A 132 -15.43 -1.91 17.20
CA ILE A 132 -15.13 -0.78 16.28
C ILE A 132 -13.63 -0.55 16.28
N THR A 133 -13.02 -0.75 15.12
CA THR A 133 -11.55 -0.69 14.96
C THR A 133 -11.18 0.26 13.82
N ASN A 134 -10.19 1.11 14.06
CA ASN A 134 -9.58 1.93 13.02
C ASN A 134 -8.54 1.10 12.27
N ILE A 135 -8.64 1.09 10.95
CA ILE A 135 -7.68 0.46 10.04
C ILE A 135 -7.14 1.47 9.05
N TYR A 136 -5.98 1.17 8.50
CA TYR A 136 -5.38 1.93 7.42
C TYR A 136 -5.25 1.00 6.21
N ILE A 137 -5.78 1.44 5.06
CA ILE A 137 -5.62 0.74 3.79
C ILE A 137 -4.65 1.54 2.94
N TYR A 138 -3.59 0.90 2.54
CA TYR A 138 -2.55 1.42 1.65
C TYR A 138 -2.85 0.98 0.23
N SER A 139 -2.65 1.86 -0.71
CA SER A 139 -2.83 1.59 -2.14
C SER A 139 -1.54 1.91 -2.89
N TYR A 140 -1.01 0.93 -3.59
CA TYR A 140 0.09 1.06 -4.53
C TYR A 140 -0.44 0.81 -5.93
N ILE A 141 -0.26 1.76 -6.83
CA ILE A 141 -0.80 1.70 -8.20
C ILE A 141 0.34 1.86 -9.18
N ASN A 142 0.55 0.86 -10.02
CA ASN A 142 1.40 1.00 -11.20
C ASN A 142 0.73 1.93 -12.20
N SER A 143 1.36 3.06 -12.49
CA SER A 143 0.71 4.17 -13.19
C SER A 143 0.40 3.88 -14.66
N PHE A 144 1.12 2.98 -15.31
CA PHE A 144 0.83 2.54 -16.68
C PHE A 144 -0.36 1.57 -16.73
N SER A 145 -0.25 0.44 -16.06
CA SER A 145 -1.26 -0.63 -16.10
C SER A 145 -2.53 -0.32 -15.33
N ARG A 146 -2.47 0.60 -14.36
CA ARG A 146 -3.51 0.82 -13.34
C ARG A 146 -3.67 -0.38 -12.39
N TYR A 147 -2.71 -1.28 -12.38
CA TYR A 147 -2.70 -2.42 -11.46
C TYR A 147 -2.55 -1.93 -10.03
N GLN A 148 -3.46 -2.37 -9.18
CA GLN A 148 -3.58 -1.91 -7.80
C GLN A 148 -3.20 -3.03 -6.85
N ILE A 149 -2.41 -2.68 -5.85
CA ILE A 149 -2.06 -3.56 -4.74
C ILE A 149 -2.53 -2.88 -3.47
N PHE A 150 -3.27 -3.62 -2.65
CA PHE A 150 -3.79 -3.13 -1.39
C PHE A 150 -3.13 -3.86 -0.22
N GLU A 151 -2.67 -3.08 0.75
CA GLU A 151 -2.19 -3.56 2.03
C GLU A 151 -3.02 -2.94 3.16
N THR A 152 -3.10 -3.61 4.30
CA THR A 152 -3.81 -3.08 5.46
C THR A 152 -2.98 -3.22 6.74
N SER A 153 -3.17 -2.26 7.65
CA SER A 153 -2.52 -2.23 8.96
C SER A 153 -3.43 -1.59 10.00
N LEU A 154 -3.23 -1.93 11.25
CA LEU A 154 -3.86 -1.23 12.39
C LEU A 154 -3.05 0.00 12.83
N SER A 155 -1.94 0.30 12.17
CA SER A 155 -1.05 1.42 12.49
C SER A 155 -0.68 2.18 11.22
N GLN A 156 -0.48 3.50 11.35
CA GLN A 156 0.06 4.37 10.31
C GLN A 156 1.44 4.95 10.70
N ASN A 157 2.12 4.34 11.67
CA ASN A 157 3.46 4.78 12.00
C ASN A 157 4.42 4.54 10.82
N GLN A 158 5.59 5.16 10.86
CA GLN A 158 6.57 5.08 9.77
C GLN A 158 6.93 3.64 9.41
N ALA A 159 7.08 2.76 10.40
CA ALA A 159 7.42 1.36 10.16
C ALA A 159 6.31 0.62 9.40
N ALA A 160 5.03 0.84 9.75
CA ALA A 160 3.89 0.26 9.05
C ALA A 160 3.73 0.79 7.62
N VAL A 161 3.99 2.09 7.40
CA VAL A 161 3.97 2.72 6.07
C VAL A 161 5.07 2.11 5.18
N PHE A 162 6.28 1.96 5.71
CA PHE A 162 7.39 1.37 4.95
C PHE A 162 7.17 -0.11 4.67
N GLU A 163 6.61 -0.85 5.65
CA GLU A 163 6.26 -2.26 5.46
C GLU A 163 5.19 -2.43 4.38
N ALA A 164 4.15 -1.59 4.37
CA ALA A 164 3.11 -1.64 3.35
C ALA A 164 3.66 -1.31 1.95
N LEU A 165 4.55 -0.32 1.84
CA LEU A 165 5.22 0.02 0.58
C LEU A 165 6.12 -1.13 0.11
N GLU A 166 6.93 -1.69 1.01
CA GLU A 166 7.79 -2.84 0.72
C GLU A 166 6.99 -4.05 0.24
N ASN A 167 5.94 -4.43 0.98
CA ASN A 167 5.06 -5.54 0.60
C ASN A 167 4.42 -5.31 -0.77
N SER A 168 4.00 -4.09 -1.06
CA SER A 168 3.42 -3.73 -2.35
C SER A 168 4.44 -3.85 -3.50
N ILE A 169 5.67 -3.42 -3.29
CA ILE A 169 6.76 -3.57 -4.27
C ILE A 169 7.05 -5.06 -4.54
N ILE A 170 7.11 -5.87 -3.48
CA ILE A 170 7.35 -7.31 -3.61
C ILE A 170 6.21 -8.01 -4.35
N GLU A 171 4.96 -7.66 -4.02
CA GLU A 171 3.78 -8.21 -4.69
C GLU A 171 3.68 -7.74 -6.17
N SER A 172 4.23 -6.57 -6.49
CA SER A 172 4.39 -6.09 -7.87
C SER A 172 5.44 -6.90 -8.66
N GLU A 173 6.17 -7.81 -8.01
CA GLU A 173 7.24 -8.62 -8.61
C GLU A 173 8.34 -7.78 -9.28
N GLY A 174 8.49 -6.51 -8.87
CA GLY A 174 9.49 -5.58 -9.41
C GLY A 174 9.24 -4.15 -8.97
N VAL A 175 10.14 -3.25 -9.32
CA VAL A 175 10.17 -1.88 -8.85
C VAL A 175 10.01 -0.90 -10.01
N CYS A 176 9.08 0.05 -9.91
CA CYS A 176 9.01 1.18 -10.83
C CYS A 176 10.21 2.11 -10.62
N LEU A 177 10.66 2.79 -11.70
CA LEU A 177 11.76 3.76 -11.64
C LEU A 177 11.49 4.90 -10.63
N ARG A 178 10.23 5.27 -10.47
CA ARG A 178 9.80 6.33 -9.56
C ARG A 178 8.61 5.88 -8.72
N VAL A 179 8.61 6.24 -7.44
CA VAL A 179 7.44 6.07 -6.57
C VAL A 179 6.99 7.44 -6.08
N GLN A 180 5.77 7.81 -6.45
CA GLN A 180 5.15 9.07 -6.03
C GLN A 180 4.40 8.86 -4.72
N THR A 181 4.73 9.69 -3.72
CA THR A 181 4.08 9.71 -2.41
C THR A 181 3.50 11.10 -2.11
N ASP A 182 2.71 11.19 -1.06
CA ASP A 182 2.31 12.47 -0.50
C ASP A 182 3.43 13.10 0.36
N ASN A 183 3.13 14.24 1.00
CA ASN A 183 4.06 14.91 1.90
C ASN A 183 3.88 14.47 3.36
N ALA A 184 3.48 13.22 3.61
CA ALA A 184 3.35 12.69 4.96
C ALA A 184 4.71 12.65 5.69
N LYS A 185 4.66 12.78 7.02
CA LYS A 185 5.87 12.78 7.87
C LYS A 185 6.69 11.49 7.77
N ALA A 186 6.10 10.41 7.33
CA ALA A 186 6.82 9.17 7.06
C ALA A 186 7.86 9.35 5.94
N PHE A 187 7.55 10.17 4.92
CA PHE A 187 8.39 10.37 3.75
C PHE A 187 9.18 11.69 3.79
N VAL A 188 8.59 12.74 4.37
CA VAL A 188 9.10 14.12 4.28
C VAL A 188 9.21 14.72 5.67
N ILE A 189 10.39 15.21 6.03
CA ILE A 189 10.62 15.92 7.29
C ILE A 189 10.09 17.36 7.17
N ASN A 190 10.41 18.01 6.05
CA ASN A 190 9.95 19.37 5.77
C ASN A 190 9.40 19.46 4.34
N ALA A 191 8.14 19.89 4.23
CA ALA A 191 7.42 19.99 2.96
C ALA A 191 7.39 21.41 2.38
N SER A 192 8.04 22.39 3.00
CA SER A 192 8.02 23.78 2.52
C SER A 192 8.72 23.90 1.16
N LYS A 193 8.28 24.88 0.33
CA LYS A 193 8.89 25.10 -0.99
C LYS A 193 10.38 25.46 -0.92
N ASN A 194 10.77 26.20 0.12
CA ASN A 194 12.12 26.75 0.25
C ASN A 194 13.07 25.86 1.07
N ASN A 195 12.55 24.87 1.81
CA ASN A 195 13.37 23.99 2.65
C ASN A 195 12.76 22.58 2.66
N PHE A 196 12.75 21.94 1.49
CA PHE A 196 12.26 20.59 1.33
C PHE A 196 13.31 19.58 1.77
N GLN A 197 12.90 18.60 2.59
CA GLN A 197 13.79 17.52 3.05
C GLN A 197 13.05 16.19 3.14
N TRP A 198 13.60 15.20 2.44
CA TRP A 198 13.17 13.82 2.57
C TRP A 198 13.57 13.23 3.92
N ASN A 199 12.80 12.26 4.41
CA ASN A 199 13.18 11.45 5.54
C ASN A 199 14.34 10.53 5.17
N SER A 200 15.41 10.52 5.97
CA SER A 200 16.61 9.71 5.70
C SER A 200 16.34 8.23 5.64
N HIS A 201 15.47 7.71 6.51
CA HIS A 201 15.06 6.29 6.49
C HIS A 201 14.30 5.94 5.20
N TYR A 202 13.49 6.88 4.69
CA TYR A 202 12.83 6.70 3.40
C TYR A 202 13.83 6.67 2.25
N LEU A 203 14.82 7.57 2.25
CA LEU A 203 15.88 7.55 1.24
C LEU A 203 16.69 6.25 1.27
N THR A 204 16.92 5.69 2.45
CA THR A 204 17.59 4.38 2.58
C THR A 204 16.74 3.26 1.98
N LEU A 205 15.43 3.26 2.19
CA LEU A 205 14.50 2.34 1.55
C LEU A 205 14.51 2.50 0.03
N CYS A 206 14.46 3.74 -0.47
CA CYS A 206 14.54 4.04 -1.91
C CYS A 206 15.83 3.51 -2.53
N ALA A 207 16.96 3.74 -1.87
CA ALA A 207 18.27 3.26 -2.33
C ALA A 207 18.35 1.73 -2.35
N HIS A 208 17.75 1.05 -1.35
CA HIS A 208 17.73 -0.40 -1.28
C HIS A 208 16.96 -1.03 -2.47
N TYR A 209 15.82 -0.46 -2.82
CA TYR A 209 14.98 -0.94 -3.94
C TYR A 209 15.34 -0.29 -5.29
N GLY A 210 16.20 0.71 -5.32
CA GLY A 210 16.69 1.35 -6.54
C GLY A 210 15.69 2.30 -7.22
N PHE A 211 14.67 2.80 -6.52
CA PHE A 211 13.71 3.75 -7.09
C PHE A 211 13.97 5.20 -6.64
N THR A 212 13.56 6.14 -7.47
CA THR A 212 13.62 7.57 -7.16
C THR A 212 12.32 8.02 -6.48
N PRO A 213 12.39 8.61 -5.28
CA PRO A 213 11.20 9.19 -4.65
C PRO A 213 10.73 10.43 -5.39
N THR A 214 9.42 10.53 -5.60
CA THR A 214 8.78 11.72 -6.14
C THR A 214 7.65 12.14 -5.23
N ARG A 215 7.39 13.45 -5.14
CA ARG A 215 6.32 13.99 -4.31
C ARG A 215 5.21 14.62 -5.13
N SER A 216 4.02 14.61 -4.58
CA SER A 216 2.93 15.44 -5.12
C SER A 216 3.20 16.91 -4.81
N LEU A 217 3.13 17.77 -5.82
CA LEU A 217 3.32 19.21 -5.63
C LEU A 217 2.16 19.77 -4.80
N PRO A 218 2.46 20.57 -3.75
CA PRO A 218 1.42 21.26 -2.98
C PRO A 218 0.56 22.15 -3.89
N GLY A 219 -0.76 22.07 -3.77
CA GLY A 219 -1.71 22.86 -4.58
C GLY A 219 -2.03 22.29 -5.96
N HIS A 220 -1.52 21.10 -6.32
CA HIS A 220 -1.82 20.41 -7.58
C HIS A 220 -2.51 19.05 -7.33
N PRO A 221 -3.79 19.02 -6.87
CA PRO A 221 -4.50 17.77 -6.55
C PRO A 221 -4.63 16.84 -7.75
N TRP A 222 -4.64 17.36 -8.98
CA TRP A 222 -4.71 16.55 -10.20
C TRP A 222 -3.50 15.65 -10.44
N SER A 223 -2.35 15.91 -9.82
CA SER A 223 -1.18 15.03 -9.90
C SER A 223 -1.40 13.68 -9.20
N LYS A 224 -2.38 13.62 -8.28
CA LYS A 224 -2.79 12.41 -7.53
C LYS A 224 -4.04 11.72 -8.10
N GLY A 225 -4.60 12.18 -9.20
CA GLY A 225 -5.90 11.71 -9.71
C GLY A 225 -5.99 10.20 -10.00
N LYS A 226 -4.86 9.49 -10.03
CA LYS A 226 -4.82 8.03 -10.16
C LYS A 226 -5.03 7.30 -8.83
N VAL A 227 -4.72 7.92 -7.68
CA VAL A 227 -4.80 7.32 -6.34
C VAL A 227 -6.04 7.74 -5.55
N GLU A 228 -6.59 8.94 -5.78
CA GLU A 228 -7.76 9.43 -5.02
C GLU A 228 -9.05 8.65 -5.34
N LYS A 229 -9.26 8.26 -6.59
CA LYS A 229 -10.43 7.47 -7.00
C LYS A 229 -10.52 6.08 -6.35
N PRO A 230 -9.41 5.32 -6.19
CA PRO A 230 -9.44 4.03 -5.50
C PRO A 230 -9.99 4.08 -4.09
N PHE A 231 -9.67 5.09 -3.28
CA PHE A 231 -10.13 5.17 -1.90
C PHE A 231 -11.64 5.36 -1.78
N SER A 232 -12.24 6.20 -2.63
CA SER A 232 -13.69 6.30 -2.70
C SER A 232 -14.34 4.98 -3.15
N PHE A 233 -13.69 4.25 -4.06
CA PHE A 233 -14.15 2.95 -4.51
C PHE A 233 -14.03 1.88 -3.41
N ILE A 234 -12.92 1.85 -2.66
CA ILE A 234 -12.73 1.00 -1.48
C ILE A 234 -13.82 1.30 -0.43
N GLU A 235 -14.06 2.58 -0.13
CA GLU A 235 -15.06 2.99 0.84
C GLU A 235 -16.45 2.47 0.49
N THR A 236 -16.86 2.64 -0.77
CA THR A 236 -18.24 2.31 -1.21
C THR A 236 -18.44 0.84 -1.53
N HIS A 237 -17.41 0.09 -1.95
CA HIS A 237 -17.56 -1.28 -2.45
C HIS A 237 -16.92 -2.35 -1.56
N PHE A 238 -16.04 -1.95 -0.65
CA PHE A 238 -15.37 -2.88 0.25
C PHE A 238 -15.69 -2.61 1.72
N ILE A 239 -15.70 -1.33 2.14
CA ILE A 239 -15.88 -0.97 3.56
C ILE A 239 -17.34 -0.83 3.94
N ALA A 240 -18.15 -0.14 3.12
CA ALA A 240 -19.53 0.19 3.46
C ALA A 240 -20.37 -1.06 3.75
N GLY A 241 -20.87 -1.16 4.98
CA GLY A 241 -21.71 -2.29 5.44
C GLY A 241 -20.94 -3.59 5.72
N SER A 242 -19.62 -3.60 5.62
CA SER A 242 -18.80 -4.80 5.86
C SER A 242 -18.45 -4.97 7.34
N SER A 243 -18.39 -6.22 7.77
CA SER A 243 -17.85 -6.66 9.06
C SER A 243 -16.87 -7.80 8.85
N PHE A 244 -15.91 -7.91 9.74
CA PHE A 244 -14.82 -8.88 9.64
C PHE A 244 -14.74 -9.68 10.94
N GLU A 245 -14.47 -10.99 10.82
CA GLU A 245 -14.33 -11.86 11.99
C GLU A 245 -13.11 -11.49 12.82
N ASP A 246 -11.98 -11.29 12.12
CA ASP A 246 -10.73 -10.83 12.69
C ASP A 246 -9.89 -10.05 11.66
N PHE A 247 -8.68 -9.66 12.03
CA PHE A 247 -7.79 -8.92 11.13
C PHE A 247 -7.28 -9.78 9.95
N PRO A 248 -6.94 -11.06 10.10
CA PRO A 248 -6.67 -11.96 8.97
C PRO A 248 -7.83 -12.10 7.98
N ASP A 249 -9.09 -12.19 8.45
CA ASP A 249 -10.27 -12.20 7.57
C ASP A 249 -10.37 -10.92 6.73
N LEU A 250 -10.15 -9.76 7.36
CA LEU A 250 -10.06 -8.48 6.64
C LEU A 250 -8.97 -8.52 5.56
N GLN A 251 -7.78 -9.05 5.88
CA GLN A 251 -6.68 -9.14 4.93
C GLN A 251 -7.03 -10.02 3.72
N ASN A 252 -7.62 -11.19 3.98
CA ASN A 252 -8.02 -12.13 2.93
C ASN A 252 -9.08 -11.53 2.01
N LYS A 253 -10.14 -10.95 2.59
CA LYS A 253 -11.21 -10.25 1.83
C LYS A 253 -10.67 -9.08 1.02
N LEU A 254 -9.70 -8.33 1.57
CA LEU A 254 -9.06 -7.22 0.85
C LEU A 254 -8.25 -7.73 -0.36
N LYS A 255 -7.56 -8.87 -0.22
CA LYS A 255 -6.83 -9.49 -1.34
C LYS A 255 -7.77 -10.03 -2.42
N ASP A 256 -8.91 -10.58 -2.05
CA ASP A 256 -9.92 -11.00 -3.04
C ASP A 256 -10.54 -9.81 -3.75
N PHE A 257 -10.88 -8.74 -3.02
CA PHE A 257 -11.31 -7.48 -3.60
C PHE A 257 -10.27 -6.89 -4.56
N GLN A 258 -8.98 -6.95 -4.21
CA GLN A 258 -7.88 -6.53 -5.09
C GLN A 258 -7.87 -7.31 -6.42
N LYS A 259 -8.05 -8.63 -6.36
CA LYS A 259 -8.14 -9.48 -7.58
C LYS A 259 -9.31 -9.05 -8.45
N ASP A 260 -10.48 -8.81 -7.85
CA ASP A 260 -11.67 -8.36 -8.57
C ASP A 260 -11.46 -6.99 -9.23
N VAL A 261 -10.84 -6.05 -8.52
CA VAL A 261 -10.51 -4.72 -9.06
C VAL A 261 -9.60 -4.82 -10.27
N ASN A 262 -8.55 -5.62 -10.19
CA ASN A 262 -7.55 -5.78 -11.26
C ASN A 262 -8.08 -6.57 -12.47
N ASN A 263 -9.10 -7.40 -12.29
CA ASN A 263 -9.75 -8.14 -13.36
C ASN A 263 -10.85 -7.36 -14.09
N ARG A 264 -11.26 -6.19 -13.60
CA ARG A 264 -12.24 -5.34 -14.27
C ARG A 264 -11.62 -4.59 -15.45
N VAL A 265 -12.42 -4.35 -16.48
CA VAL A 265 -12.02 -3.46 -17.58
C VAL A 265 -11.98 -2.03 -17.05
N HIS A 266 -10.81 -1.43 -17.09
CA HIS A 266 -10.62 -0.06 -16.61
C HIS A 266 -11.21 0.96 -17.59
N SER A 267 -11.95 1.94 -17.09
CA SER A 267 -12.71 2.90 -17.91
C SER A 267 -11.84 3.73 -18.86
N THR A 268 -10.62 4.06 -18.46
CA THR A 268 -9.69 4.88 -19.26
C THR A 268 -8.89 4.03 -20.24
N THR A 269 -8.28 2.93 -19.78
CA THR A 269 -7.40 2.10 -20.63
C THR A 269 -8.18 1.12 -21.51
N LYS A 270 -9.49 0.92 -21.27
CA LYS A 270 -10.38 -0.03 -21.97
C LYS A 270 -9.87 -1.48 -21.95
N THR A 271 -8.97 -1.79 -21.06
CA THR A 271 -8.31 -3.08 -20.88
C THR A 271 -8.32 -3.45 -19.39
N ARG A 272 -8.17 -4.73 -19.05
CA ARG A 272 -8.03 -5.16 -17.68
C ARG A 272 -6.65 -4.75 -17.15
N ALA A 273 -6.60 -4.29 -15.89
CA ALA A 273 -5.34 -3.87 -15.28
C ALA A 273 -4.31 -5.01 -15.25
N VAL A 274 -4.73 -6.23 -14.97
CA VAL A 274 -3.86 -7.43 -14.95
C VAL A 274 -3.22 -7.73 -16.31
N GLU A 275 -3.91 -7.50 -17.41
CA GLU A 275 -3.39 -7.73 -18.76
C GLU A 275 -2.29 -6.72 -19.13
N LEU A 276 -2.50 -5.45 -18.78
CA LEU A 276 -1.49 -4.41 -18.96
C LEU A 276 -0.31 -4.60 -18.02
N PHE A 277 -0.56 -5.05 -16.80
CA PHE A 277 0.47 -5.32 -15.83
C PHE A 277 1.42 -6.44 -16.26
N ASN A 278 0.91 -7.49 -16.89
CA ASN A 278 1.76 -8.55 -17.46
C ASN A 278 2.76 -8.03 -18.50
N LYS A 279 2.39 -6.95 -19.22
CA LYS A 279 3.32 -6.26 -20.13
C LYS A 279 4.29 -5.35 -19.36
N GLU A 280 3.78 -4.64 -18.35
CA GLU A 280 4.55 -3.72 -17.53
C GLU A 280 5.65 -4.42 -16.72
N LYS A 281 5.40 -5.64 -16.24
CA LYS A 281 6.38 -6.46 -15.49
C LYS A 281 7.75 -6.56 -16.18
N LEU A 282 7.77 -6.62 -17.49
CA LEU A 282 9.02 -6.71 -18.27
C LEU A 282 9.89 -5.45 -18.21
N SER A 283 9.31 -4.33 -17.77
CA SER A 283 9.96 -3.03 -17.67
C SER A 283 10.26 -2.61 -16.22
N LEU A 284 9.88 -3.42 -15.25
CA LEU A 284 10.18 -3.17 -13.84
C LEU A 284 11.65 -3.50 -13.54
N LEU A 285 12.24 -2.76 -12.60
CA LEU A 285 13.55 -3.11 -12.05
C LEU A 285 13.43 -4.41 -11.24
N THR A 286 14.49 -5.19 -11.25
CA THR A 286 14.58 -6.44 -10.46
C THR A 286 14.55 -6.14 -8.96
N LEU A 287 13.86 -7.01 -8.21
CA LEU A 287 13.86 -6.94 -6.75
C LEU A 287 15.26 -7.26 -6.20
N PRO A 288 15.68 -6.62 -5.10
CA PRO A 288 16.87 -7.04 -4.39
C PRO A 288 16.70 -8.44 -3.79
N GLU A 289 17.80 -9.16 -3.61
CA GLU A 289 17.80 -10.53 -3.07
C GLU A 289 17.21 -10.59 -1.64
N TYR A 290 17.43 -9.55 -0.86
CA TYR A 290 16.97 -9.47 0.53
C TYR A 290 15.96 -8.34 0.70
N ARG A 291 15.02 -8.55 1.64
CA ARG A 291 14.10 -7.50 2.06
C ARG A 291 14.85 -6.38 2.78
N TYR A 292 14.30 -5.17 2.69
CA TYR A 292 14.79 -4.06 3.48
C TYR A 292 14.59 -4.35 4.97
N VAL A 293 15.69 -4.56 5.65
CA VAL A 293 15.67 -4.64 7.12
C VAL A 293 15.70 -3.21 7.63
N GLY A 294 14.53 -2.64 7.85
CA GLY A 294 14.37 -1.33 8.46
C GLY A 294 15.10 -1.22 9.80
N VAL A 295 15.12 -0.05 10.38
CA VAL A 295 15.67 0.14 11.74
C VAL A 295 15.05 -0.92 12.64
N LYS A 296 15.89 -1.79 13.19
CA LYS A 296 15.47 -2.82 14.15
C LYS A 296 14.86 -2.10 15.33
N GLU A 297 13.54 -2.24 15.49
CA GLU A 297 12.79 -1.37 16.39
C GLU A 297 13.25 -1.55 17.86
N ASP A 298 13.58 -2.78 18.23
CA ASP A 298 13.96 -3.05 19.62
C ASP A 298 14.65 -4.41 19.81
N THR A 299 15.51 -4.49 20.82
CA THR A 299 16.19 -5.72 21.22
C THR A 299 15.64 -6.19 22.56
N ARG A 300 15.33 -7.47 22.68
CA ARG A 300 14.87 -8.08 23.93
C ARG A 300 15.74 -9.26 24.30
N LYS A 301 16.02 -9.38 25.59
CA LYS A 301 16.61 -10.61 26.14
C LYS A 301 15.50 -11.61 26.42
N VAL A 302 15.63 -12.80 25.89
CA VAL A 302 14.71 -13.91 26.21
C VAL A 302 14.99 -14.39 27.63
N SER A 303 13.99 -14.41 28.48
CA SER A 303 14.12 -14.93 29.83
C SER A 303 14.28 -16.45 29.81
N TYR A 304 14.73 -17.05 30.94
CA TYR A 304 14.95 -18.50 31.01
C TYR A 304 13.66 -19.33 30.94
N ASP A 305 12.49 -18.69 31.14
CA ASP A 305 11.17 -19.27 30.91
C ASP A 305 10.71 -19.14 29.45
N CYS A 306 11.65 -18.79 28.57
CA CYS A 306 11.42 -18.67 27.12
C CYS A 306 10.43 -17.58 26.73
N LEU A 307 10.36 -16.49 27.48
CA LEU A 307 9.46 -15.38 27.23
C LEU A 307 10.24 -14.08 26.98
N ILE A 308 9.65 -13.22 26.13
CA ILE A 308 10.02 -11.80 26.05
C ILE A 308 8.86 -10.92 26.51
N SER A 309 9.17 -9.75 27.03
CA SER A 309 8.15 -8.77 27.41
C SER A 309 8.03 -7.67 26.35
N TYR A 310 6.81 -7.36 25.95
CA TYR A 310 6.50 -6.25 25.06
C TYR A 310 5.14 -5.63 25.43
N ASN A 311 5.08 -4.31 25.53
CA ASN A 311 3.88 -3.53 25.84
C ASN A 311 3.07 -4.06 27.06
N GLY A 312 3.78 -4.50 28.10
CA GLY A 312 3.16 -5.01 29.34
C GLY A 312 2.60 -6.42 29.25
N SER A 313 2.82 -7.15 28.17
CA SER A 313 2.46 -8.57 27.99
C SER A 313 3.71 -9.39 27.69
N ARG A 314 3.60 -10.72 27.82
CA ARG A 314 4.72 -11.65 27.62
C ARG A 314 4.42 -12.62 26.48
N TYR A 315 5.43 -12.93 25.67
CA TYR A 315 5.28 -13.72 24.44
C TYR A 315 6.34 -14.81 24.39
N SER A 316 5.95 -16.03 24.07
CA SER A 316 6.87 -17.16 24.04
C SER A 316 7.80 -17.11 22.82
N VAL A 317 9.01 -17.57 23.03
CA VAL A 317 10.05 -17.72 22.01
C VAL A 317 10.54 -19.14 22.05
N PRO A 318 10.95 -19.78 20.96
CA PRO A 318 11.49 -21.12 20.98
C PRO A 318 12.59 -21.26 22.04
N TRP A 319 12.49 -22.30 22.87
CA TRP A 319 13.29 -22.50 24.08
C TRP A 319 14.81 -22.36 23.89
N MET A 320 15.32 -22.60 22.73
CA MET A 320 16.74 -22.53 22.37
C MET A 320 17.29 -21.12 22.29
N PHE A 321 16.41 -20.12 22.30
CA PHE A 321 16.78 -18.70 22.43
C PHE A 321 16.76 -18.22 23.88
N ALA A 322 16.45 -19.06 24.85
CA ALA A 322 16.50 -18.71 26.26
C ALA A 322 17.86 -18.13 26.66
N GLY A 323 17.85 -16.98 27.29
CA GLY A 323 19.05 -16.23 27.69
C GLY A 323 19.72 -15.43 26.59
N LYS A 324 19.31 -15.60 25.31
CA LYS A 324 19.85 -14.87 24.14
C LYS A 324 19.10 -13.56 23.88
N PHE A 325 19.72 -12.67 23.12
CA PHE A 325 19.07 -11.48 22.61
C PHE A 325 18.41 -11.78 21.29
N VAL A 326 17.21 -11.24 21.09
CA VAL A 326 16.40 -11.32 19.88
C VAL A 326 15.96 -9.93 19.47
N TRP A 327 15.66 -9.75 18.18
CA TRP A 327 15.09 -8.53 17.66
C TRP A 327 13.58 -8.67 17.58
N ILE A 328 12.86 -7.59 17.78
CA ILE A 328 11.41 -7.54 17.60
C ILE A 328 11.02 -6.50 16.58
N LYS A 329 9.97 -6.80 15.82
CA LYS A 329 9.33 -5.90 14.88
C LYS A 329 7.82 -6.03 15.02
N ILE A 330 7.13 -4.90 14.99
CA ILE A 330 5.67 -4.90 14.89
C ILE A 330 5.27 -4.85 13.43
N SER A 331 4.63 -5.91 12.95
CA SER A 331 4.12 -6.01 11.60
C SER A 331 2.65 -5.67 11.57
N LYS A 332 2.26 -4.79 10.65
CA LYS A 332 0.87 -4.34 10.40
C LYS A 332 0.14 -3.80 11.65
N GLY A 333 0.87 -3.42 12.69
CA GLY A 333 0.28 -3.04 13.97
C GLY A 333 -0.47 -4.16 14.71
N TYR A 334 -0.39 -5.39 14.22
CA TYR A 334 -1.15 -6.55 14.70
C TYR A 334 -0.29 -7.72 15.14
N TYR A 335 0.85 -7.96 14.48
CA TYR A 335 1.74 -9.06 14.77
C TYR A 335 3.01 -8.58 15.45
N LEU A 336 3.43 -9.30 16.49
CA LEU A 336 4.77 -9.20 17.05
C LEU A 336 5.65 -10.27 16.41
N GLN A 337 6.52 -9.87 15.52
CA GLN A 337 7.51 -10.73 14.89
C GLN A 337 8.82 -10.69 15.70
N ILE A 338 9.35 -11.85 16.01
CA ILE A 338 10.58 -12.03 16.79
C ILE A 338 11.62 -12.63 15.84
N TYR A 339 12.78 -11.99 15.79
CA TYR A 339 13.87 -12.35 14.88
C TYR A 339 15.09 -12.82 15.67
N SER A 340 15.77 -13.82 15.13
CA SER A 340 17.12 -14.20 15.59
C SER A 340 18.12 -13.08 15.26
N GLN A 341 19.32 -13.18 15.82
CA GLN A 341 20.42 -12.27 15.45
C GLN A 341 20.82 -12.35 13.97
N SER A 342 20.53 -13.48 13.32
CA SER A 342 20.72 -13.70 11.86
C SER A 342 19.55 -13.22 11.01
N ASN A 343 18.66 -12.35 11.52
CA ASN A 343 17.49 -11.79 10.84
C ASN A 343 16.44 -12.81 10.37
N LYS A 344 16.42 -14.01 10.94
CA LYS A 344 15.40 -15.01 10.64
C LYS A 344 14.23 -14.88 11.62
N VAL A 345 13.00 -14.87 11.12
CA VAL A 345 11.79 -14.93 11.96
C VAL A 345 11.78 -16.26 12.71
N ILE A 346 11.73 -16.20 14.04
CA ILE A 346 11.74 -17.37 14.92
C ILE A 346 10.41 -17.55 15.65
N ALA A 347 9.62 -16.51 15.76
CA ALA A 347 8.26 -16.55 16.30
C ALA A 347 7.44 -15.36 15.79
N GLU A 348 6.14 -15.58 15.66
CA GLU A 348 5.15 -14.55 15.38
C GLU A 348 3.96 -14.73 16.31
N HIS A 349 3.50 -13.65 16.92
CA HIS A 349 2.36 -13.62 17.83
C HIS A 349 1.39 -12.53 17.46
N LYS A 350 0.10 -12.77 17.67
CA LYS A 350 -0.89 -11.69 17.71
C LYS A 350 -0.60 -10.79 18.91
N LEU A 351 -0.53 -9.47 18.67
CA LEU A 351 -0.37 -8.50 19.76
C LEU A 351 -1.58 -8.53 20.70
N SER A 352 -1.31 -8.55 22.00
CA SER A 352 -2.35 -8.41 23.01
C SER A 352 -2.75 -6.95 23.16
N VAL A 353 -4.04 -6.69 23.09
CA VAL A 353 -4.63 -5.39 23.44
C VAL A 353 -4.61 -5.15 24.95
N LYS A 354 -4.77 -6.24 25.73
CA LYS A 354 -4.76 -6.19 27.20
C LYS A 354 -3.35 -6.37 27.71
N LYS A 355 -2.97 -5.60 28.74
CA LYS A 355 -1.70 -5.75 29.46
C LYS A 355 -1.79 -6.90 30.48
N GLY A 356 -0.62 -7.44 30.85
CA GLY A 356 -0.51 -8.49 31.87
C GLY A 356 -0.78 -9.90 31.35
N ILE A 357 -0.99 -10.08 30.04
CA ILE A 357 -1.26 -11.39 29.45
C ILE A 357 0.04 -12.06 29.02
N THR A 358 0.11 -13.39 29.21
CA THR A 358 1.18 -14.24 28.67
C THR A 358 0.61 -15.08 27.53
N ILE A 359 1.15 -14.88 26.32
CA ILE A 359 0.77 -15.62 25.11
C ILE A 359 1.83 -16.67 24.82
N ILE A 360 1.40 -17.93 24.82
CA ILE A 360 2.28 -19.10 24.70
C ILE A 360 1.90 -19.89 23.46
N ILE A 361 2.87 -20.13 22.58
CA ILE A 361 2.79 -21.11 21.50
C ILE A 361 3.41 -22.42 22.05
N GLN A 362 2.63 -23.47 22.16
CA GLN A 362 3.04 -24.75 22.75
C GLN A 362 4.23 -25.38 22.01
N GLU A 363 4.31 -25.18 20.70
CA GLU A 363 5.40 -25.63 19.83
C GLU A 363 6.77 -25.10 20.27
N HIS A 364 6.81 -23.92 20.89
CA HIS A 364 8.05 -23.34 21.41
C HIS A 364 8.69 -24.15 22.55
N TYR A 365 7.90 -25.02 23.21
CA TYR A 365 8.31 -25.85 24.35
C TYR A 365 8.28 -27.36 24.03
N LYS A 366 7.61 -27.79 22.97
CA LYS A 366 7.40 -29.23 22.66
C LYS A 366 8.70 -30.00 22.55
N SER A 367 9.68 -29.44 21.88
CA SER A 367 10.95 -30.12 21.71
C SER A 367 11.77 -30.27 23.01
N TYR A 368 11.43 -29.54 24.07
CA TYR A 368 12.07 -29.71 25.38
C TYR A 368 11.50 -30.93 26.14
N ARG A 369 10.21 -31.24 25.98
CA ARG A 369 9.55 -32.35 26.66
C ARG A 369 9.67 -33.70 25.90
N ASP A 370 9.56 -33.65 24.59
CA ASP A 370 9.55 -34.88 23.74
C ASP A 370 10.91 -35.54 23.62
N ILE A 371 11.97 -34.90 24.09
CA ILE A 371 13.34 -35.40 23.95
C ILE A 371 13.87 -36.02 25.25
N THR A 372 13.09 -36.02 26.32
CA THR A 372 13.44 -36.83 27.47
C THR A 372 13.26 -38.35 27.20
N GLU A 373 12.67 -38.72 26.06
CA GLU A 373 12.24 -40.09 25.84
C GLU A 373 13.16 -41.01 25.06
N ASN A 374 14.23 -40.59 24.42
CA ASN A 374 15.19 -41.58 23.94
C ASN A 374 16.51 -40.99 23.46
N PHE A 375 17.52 -40.99 24.34
CA PHE A 375 18.88 -40.61 24.00
C PHE A 375 19.48 -41.45 22.86
N GLU A 376 19.09 -42.73 22.79
CA GLU A 376 19.50 -43.65 21.69
C GLU A 376 18.96 -43.15 20.34
N ILE A 377 17.72 -42.75 20.26
CA ILE A 377 17.14 -42.18 19.02
C ILE A 377 17.89 -40.90 18.56
N LEU A 378 18.37 -40.08 19.49
CA LEU A 378 19.16 -38.90 19.12
C LEU A 378 20.54 -39.26 18.59
N LYS A 379 21.16 -40.31 19.13
CA LYS A 379 22.43 -40.86 18.62
C LYS A 379 22.24 -41.43 17.20
N GLU A 380 21.20 -42.23 17.01
CA GLU A 380 20.86 -42.80 15.71
C GLU A 380 20.63 -41.67 14.66
N LYS A 381 19.80 -40.69 14.97
CA LYS A 381 19.58 -39.54 14.08
C LYS A 381 20.84 -38.75 13.76
N PHE A 382 21.76 -38.61 14.71
CA PHE A 382 23.03 -37.94 14.45
C PHE A 382 23.90 -38.75 13.50
N LEU A 383 24.01 -40.05 13.74
CA LEU A 383 24.82 -40.95 12.90
C LEU A 383 24.21 -41.17 11.49
N GLU A 384 22.90 -41.17 11.38
CA GLU A 384 22.21 -41.19 10.08
C GLU A 384 22.50 -39.90 9.27
N SER A 385 22.48 -38.77 9.93
CA SER A 385 22.68 -37.48 9.26
C SER A 385 24.17 -37.17 9.01
N PHE A 386 25.06 -37.65 9.88
CA PHE A 386 26.50 -37.36 9.87
C PHE A 386 27.34 -38.57 10.18
N PRO A 387 27.33 -39.61 9.34
CA PRO A 387 28.00 -40.91 9.62
C PRO A 387 29.51 -40.75 9.78
N GLU A 388 30.16 -39.81 9.11
CA GLU A 388 31.59 -39.54 9.17
C GLU A 388 32.05 -38.94 10.52
N TYR A 389 31.11 -38.46 11.34
CA TYR A 389 31.40 -37.80 12.61
C TYR A 389 31.05 -38.66 13.83
N SER A 390 31.09 -40.00 13.70
CA SER A 390 30.90 -40.93 14.82
C SER A 390 31.88 -40.67 15.98
N MET A 391 33.15 -40.37 15.65
CA MET A 391 34.18 -40.04 16.66
C MET A 391 33.85 -38.74 17.42
N PHE A 392 33.21 -37.75 16.78
CA PHE A 392 32.72 -36.55 17.44
C PHE A 392 31.70 -36.90 18.52
N LEU A 393 30.74 -37.77 18.16
CA LEU A 393 29.69 -38.23 19.09
C LEU A 393 30.31 -38.99 20.29
N GLU A 394 31.24 -39.91 20.04
CA GLU A 394 31.92 -40.63 21.13
C GLU A 394 32.66 -39.69 22.09
N LYS A 395 33.41 -38.75 21.59
CA LYS A 395 34.13 -37.77 22.40
C LYS A 395 33.18 -36.83 23.14
N LEU A 396 32.09 -36.39 22.55
CA LEU A 396 31.04 -35.62 23.22
C LEU A 396 30.46 -36.42 24.40
N LEU A 397 30.18 -37.70 24.22
CA LEU A 397 29.66 -38.60 25.24
C LEU A 397 30.67 -38.81 26.36
N ALA A 398 31.96 -38.96 26.05
CA ALA A 398 33.01 -39.14 27.03
C ALA A 398 33.27 -37.91 27.91
N GLN A 399 33.30 -36.70 27.29
CA GLN A 399 33.59 -35.46 27.98
C GLN A 399 32.44 -34.89 28.78
N LYS A 400 31.17 -35.15 28.40
CA LYS A 400 30.01 -34.46 28.97
C LYS A 400 28.93 -35.44 29.45
N ARG A 401 29.32 -36.53 30.14
CA ARG A 401 28.41 -37.62 30.59
C ARG A 401 27.06 -37.13 31.15
N GLN A 402 27.07 -36.15 32.04
CA GLN A 402 25.82 -35.64 32.66
C GLN A 402 24.96 -34.79 31.74
N ASN A 403 25.53 -34.15 30.73
CA ASN A 403 24.84 -33.19 29.84
C ASN A 403 24.88 -33.60 28.37
N ALA A 404 25.38 -34.81 28.03
CA ALA A 404 25.56 -35.26 26.65
C ALA A 404 24.26 -35.27 25.87
N HIS A 405 23.17 -35.71 26.45
CA HIS A 405 21.83 -35.70 25.88
C HIS A 405 21.39 -34.27 25.46
N ARG A 406 21.54 -33.30 26.36
CA ARG A 406 21.21 -31.90 26.09
C ARG A 406 22.12 -31.29 25.03
N GLN A 407 23.41 -31.58 25.06
CA GLN A 407 24.37 -31.10 24.07
C GLN A 407 24.07 -31.66 22.68
N LEU A 408 23.89 -32.98 22.54
CA LEU A 408 23.59 -33.64 21.28
C LEU A 408 22.30 -33.10 20.67
N LYS A 409 21.30 -32.88 21.49
CA LYS A 409 20.04 -32.30 21.08
C LYS A 409 20.21 -30.92 20.48
N GLN A 410 20.95 -30.04 21.19
CA GLN A 410 21.22 -28.68 20.71
C GLN A 410 22.04 -28.67 19.42
N ILE A 411 22.97 -29.61 19.27
CA ILE A 411 23.79 -29.80 18.09
C ILE A 411 22.94 -30.24 16.90
N LEU A 412 22.09 -31.26 17.08
CA LEU A 412 21.14 -31.73 16.05
C LEU A 412 20.13 -30.64 15.64
N TYR A 413 19.86 -29.70 16.53
CA TYR A 413 19.02 -28.59 16.16
C TYR A 413 19.76 -27.56 15.31
N LEU A 414 21.01 -27.26 15.61
CA LEU A 414 21.83 -26.39 14.77
C LEU A 414 21.93 -26.94 13.34
N SER A 415 22.01 -28.26 13.17
CA SER A 415 22.03 -28.87 11.81
C SER A 415 20.79 -28.60 10.99
N LYS A 416 19.64 -28.28 11.61
CA LYS A 416 18.41 -27.90 10.92
C LYS A 416 18.34 -26.42 10.55
N LEU A 417 19.14 -25.59 11.21
CA LEU A 417 19.14 -24.13 11.05
C LEU A 417 20.16 -23.64 10.01
N TYR A 418 21.21 -24.43 9.80
CA TYR A 418 22.33 -24.07 8.91
C TYR A 418 22.41 -25.05 7.75
N SER A 419 23.11 -24.68 6.69
CA SER A 419 23.35 -25.59 5.58
C SER A 419 24.18 -26.80 6.03
N ASN A 420 24.02 -27.95 5.36
CA ASN A 420 24.81 -29.13 5.69
C ASN A 420 26.32 -28.88 5.51
N VAL A 421 26.70 -28.04 4.57
CA VAL A 421 28.10 -27.66 4.31
C VAL A 421 28.68 -26.90 5.49
N ASP A 422 28.01 -25.84 5.93
CA ASP A 422 28.47 -25.01 7.05
C ASP A 422 28.51 -25.82 8.36
N PHE A 423 27.51 -26.67 8.55
CA PHE A 423 27.41 -27.48 9.76
C PHE A 423 28.51 -28.57 9.83
N THR A 424 28.80 -29.25 8.72
CA THR A 424 29.89 -30.23 8.64
C THR A 424 31.25 -29.58 8.81
N GLU A 425 31.46 -28.36 8.27
CA GLU A 425 32.67 -27.59 8.53
C GLU A 425 32.83 -27.27 10.02
N ALA A 426 31.74 -26.85 10.69
CA ALA A 426 31.77 -26.62 12.13
C ALA A 426 32.10 -27.86 12.94
N LEU A 427 31.60 -29.04 12.57
CA LEU A 427 31.94 -30.32 13.18
C LEU A 427 33.42 -30.66 12.95
N LYS A 428 33.92 -30.48 11.72
CA LYS A 428 35.34 -30.68 11.40
C LYS A 428 36.24 -29.79 12.23
N LYS A 429 35.94 -28.51 12.33
CA LYS A 429 36.68 -27.57 13.18
C LYS A 429 36.62 -27.93 14.66
N SER A 430 35.47 -28.38 15.13
CA SER A 430 35.30 -28.86 16.49
C SER A 430 36.23 -30.06 16.80
N MET A 431 36.41 -30.97 15.84
CA MET A 431 37.34 -32.09 15.95
C MET A 431 38.81 -31.63 15.91
N GLU A 432 39.18 -30.70 15.01
CA GLU A 432 40.52 -30.13 14.91
C GLU A 432 40.93 -29.43 16.23
N TYR A 433 40.02 -28.66 16.85
CA TYR A 433 40.29 -27.97 18.10
C TYR A 433 40.05 -28.84 19.36
N ASN A 434 39.65 -30.08 19.19
CA ASN A 434 39.34 -31.01 20.26
C ASN A 434 38.30 -30.49 21.31
N VAL A 435 37.31 -29.72 20.81
CA VAL A 435 36.26 -29.08 21.63
C VAL A 435 34.88 -29.61 21.24
N PHE A 436 34.31 -30.48 22.05
CA PHE A 436 33.06 -31.20 21.77
C PHE A 436 31.92 -30.60 22.60
N ASN A 437 31.36 -29.49 22.16
CA ASN A 437 30.20 -28.90 22.83
C ASN A 437 29.39 -28.01 21.87
N HIS A 438 28.11 -27.84 22.19
CA HIS A 438 27.17 -27.01 21.45
C HIS A 438 27.67 -25.54 21.28
N SER A 439 28.27 -24.97 22.36
CA SER A 439 28.63 -23.54 22.36
C SER A 439 29.73 -23.24 21.34
N PHE A 440 30.67 -24.17 21.12
CA PHE A 440 31.70 -24.02 20.10
C PHE A 440 31.09 -24.07 18.70
N ILE A 441 30.23 -25.07 18.42
CA ILE A 441 29.58 -25.22 17.11
C ILE A 441 28.70 -24.02 16.81
N SER A 442 27.88 -23.57 17.76
CA SER A 442 27.03 -22.39 17.63
C SER A 442 27.87 -21.13 17.36
N GLY A 443 28.95 -20.92 18.13
CA GLY A 443 29.84 -19.79 17.97
C GLY A 443 30.58 -19.77 16.63
N PHE A 444 31.00 -20.94 16.14
CA PHE A 444 31.63 -21.08 14.84
C PHE A 444 30.66 -20.76 13.70
N LEU A 445 29.46 -21.34 13.75
CA LEU A 445 28.40 -21.08 12.77
C LEU A 445 27.96 -19.61 12.77
N GLU A 446 27.77 -19.01 13.93
CA GLU A 446 27.41 -17.58 14.06
C GLU A 446 28.51 -16.66 13.51
N LYS A 447 29.78 -17.03 13.72
CA LYS A 447 30.94 -16.25 13.23
C LYS A 447 31.08 -16.32 11.71
N ASN A 448 30.94 -17.51 11.15
CA ASN A 448 31.06 -17.70 9.70
C ASN A 448 29.87 -17.10 8.94
N HIS A 449 28.68 -17.16 9.49
CA HIS A 449 27.52 -16.50 8.90
C HIS A 449 27.67 -14.97 8.92
N LYS A 450 28.33 -14.38 9.91
CA LYS A 450 28.71 -12.96 9.90
C LYS A 450 29.81 -12.64 8.85
N GLN A 451 30.64 -13.59 8.49
CA GLN A 451 31.69 -13.41 7.48
C GLN A 451 31.15 -13.57 6.05
N SER A 452 30.16 -14.40 5.80
CA SER A 452 29.49 -14.49 4.50
C SER A 452 28.70 -13.23 4.11
N PHE A 453 28.41 -12.35 5.07
CA PHE A 453 27.88 -11.00 4.84
C PHE A 453 28.96 -9.92 4.57
N ARG A 454 30.25 -10.25 4.59
CA ARG A 454 31.23 -9.37 3.96
C ARG A 454 31.07 -9.56 2.45
N ILE A 455 30.33 -8.65 1.84
CA ILE A 455 30.32 -8.46 0.40
C ILE A 455 31.80 -8.31 0.02
N GLU A 456 32.41 -9.37 -0.53
CA GLU A 456 33.64 -9.15 -1.27
C GLU A 456 33.28 -8.15 -2.37
N PRO A 457 33.97 -7.02 -2.46
CA PRO A 457 33.75 -6.10 -3.56
C PRO A 457 33.86 -6.93 -4.83
N VAL A 458 32.79 -7.03 -5.59
CA VAL A 458 32.78 -7.67 -6.90
C VAL A 458 33.93 -7.03 -7.66
N LYS A 459 35.02 -7.76 -7.90
CA LYS A 459 36.06 -7.34 -8.80
C LYS A 459 35.44 -7.31 -10.20
N THR A 460 34.77 -6.22 -10.50
CA THR A 460 34.35 -5.93 -11.87
C THR A 460 35.64 -5.81 -12.68
N LYS A 461 35.85 -6.77 -13.56
CA LYS A 461 36.88 -6.72 -14.59
C LYS A 461 36.59 -5.67 -15.68
N THR A 462 35.91 -4.63 -15.35
CA THR A 462 35.78 -3.44 -16.19
C THR A 462 36.75 -2.43 -15.66
N GLU A 463 37.88 -2.31 -16.35
CA GLU A 463 38.72 -1.13 -16.22
C GLU A 463 37.82 0.08 -16.52
N LEU A 464 37.49 0.84 -15.47
CA LEU A 464 36.90 2.14 -15.68
C LEU A 464 37.87 2.97 -16.51
N PRO A 465 37.44 3.58 -17.63
CA PRO A 465 38.31 4.45 -18.39
C PRO A 465 38.83 5.52 -17.44
N LYS A 466 40.16 5.64 -17.36
CA LYS A 466 40.86 6.71 -16.63
C LYS A 466 40.60 8.03 -17.36
N GLY A 467 39.38 8.56 -17.18
CA GLY A 467 39.02 9.90 -17.58
C GLY A 467 39.03 10.77 -16.33
N ASP A 468 39.74 11.87 -16.37
CA ASP A 468 39.79 12.88 -15.35
C ASP A 468 38.39 13.56 -15.32
N VAL A 469 37.46 13.02 -14.53
CA VAL A 469 36.09 13.58 -14.39
C VAL A 469 36.17 14.74 -13.39
N LYS A 470 36.80 15.81 -13.76
CA LYS A 470 36.60 17.12 -13.12
C LYS A 470 35.28 17.70 -13.64
N ARG A 471 34.22 17.50 -12.91
CA ARG A 471 32.97 18.24 -13.14
C ARG A 471 33.12 19.62 -12.50
N GLU A 472 32.91 20.66 -13.28
CA GLU A 472 32.90 22.01 -12.73
C GLU A 472 31.78 22.17 -11.67
N LEU A 473 32.10 22.81 -10.56
CA LEU A 473 31.18 23.09 -9.43
C LEU A 473 29.88 23.81 -9.86
N SER A 474 29.87 24.46 -11.01
CA SER A 474 28.70 25.09 -11.62
C SER A 474 27.58 24.09 -11.96
N GLN A 475 27.90 22.82 -12.25
CA GLN A 475 26.92 21.77 -12.55
C GLN A 475 26.15 21.28 -11.32
N TYR A 476 26.65 21.53 -10.12
CA TYR A 476 25.97 21.17 -8.86
C TYR A 476 24.98 22.23 -8.40
N LYS A 477 25.02 23.46 -8.95
CA LYS A 477 24.06 24.55 -8.63
C LYS A 477 22.67 24.33 -9.20
N LEU A 478 22.46 23.35 -10.08
CA LEU A 478 21.14 22.99 -10.64
C LEU A 478 20.32 22.04 -9.77
N PHE A 479 20.86 21.58 -8.64
CA PHE A 479 20.21 20.63 -7.72
C PHE A 479 20.05 21.15 -6.29
N ILE A 480 20.34 22.44 -6.03
CA ILE A 480 20.07 23.12 -4.75
C ILE A 480 18.81 23.97 -4.86
#